data_cb919d8aa618d13850207ed3f5e2ade3
#
_entry.id   cb919d8aa618d13850207ed3f5e2ade3
#
_cell.length_a   1.000
_cell.length_b   1.000
_cell.length_c   1.000
_cell.angle_alpha   90.00
_cell.angle_beta   90.00
_cell.angle_gamma   90.00
#
_symmetry.space_group_name_H-M   'P 1'
#
loop_
_entity.id
_entity.type
_entity.pdbx_description
1 polymer ?
#
loop_
_entity_poly.entity_id
_entity_poly.type
_entity_poly.pdbx_seq_one_letter_code
_entity_poly.pdbx_strand_id
1 'polypeptide(L)'
;MRKIAIFNQKGGVGKTTTAVNLAAGLSRNNRKVLLIDLDPQGDISASNNINAQYNLYHFLMEGADLSECTTKLGKNLDIVHCDHKMADAEHQMAKEKGNVNFLSIKFPQNMDYSYLIIDCPPSWRMLSKNALQYASEVIIPTSTDVLGYDSLEKTIKRIVEINKSSSQKTLVSSILPTMFDTRNNICKEILLRMKQEFTPLLVTEPIRVNSKLKEAPKSKMSIFSYDKHSTGAEDYWKFIKLVLENEYMYDLSLMQSQREKALKDYYVSGKKRELMIVDNKVTFGFKFVTNVSDSIKGHFIENSKKQKKAEHA
;
A
#
# COMPACT_ATOMS: atom_id res chain seq x y z
N MET A 1 10.54 -2.64 -10.40
CA MET A 1 9.81 -3.20 -9.24
C MET A 1 9.17 -2.07 -8.45
N ARG A 2 7.84 -2.12 -8.23
CA ARG A 2 7.12 -1.18 -7.34
C ARG A 2 7.20 -1.66 -5.90
N LYS A 3 7.68 -0.81 -4.99
CA LYS A 3 7.79 -1.11 -3.55
C LYS A 3 6.70 -0.34 -2.81
N ILE A 4 5.71 -1.02 -2.28
CA ILE A 4 4.52 -0.45 -1.67
C ILE A 4 4.43 -0.83 -0.19
N ALA A 5 4.49 0.14 0.71
CA ALA A 5 4.21 -0.04 2.13
C ALA A 5 2.70 0.07 2.40
N ILE A 6 2.16 -0.82 3.20
CA ILE A 6 0.80 -0.73 3.71
C ILE A 6 0.88 -0.23 5.15
N PHE A 7 0.57 1.04 5.37
CA PHE A 7 0.83 1.66 6.66
C PHE A 7 -0.31 2.57 7.14
N ASN A 8 -0.62 2.47 8.41
CA ASN A 8 -1.41 3.41 9.21
C ASN A 8 -1.07 3.19 10.69
N GLN A 9 -0.99 4.28 11.47
CA GLN A 9 -0.66 4.22 12.90
C GLN A 9 -1.78 3.58 13.74
N LYS A 10 -3.01 3.55 13.26
CA LYS A 10 -4.14 2.91 13.95
C LYS A 10 -4.10 1.40 13.75
N GLY A 11 -4.19 0.65 14.86
CA GLY A 11 -4.40 -0.79 14.82
C GLY A 11 -5.78 -1.15 14.26
N GLY A 12 -5.91 -2.33 13.65
CA GLY A 12 -7.20 -2.86 13.22
C GLY A 12 -7.86 -2.17 12.02
N VAL A 13 -7.18 -1.30 11.28
CA VAL A 13 -7.72 -0.64 10.07
C VAL A 13 -7.64 -1.49 8.80
N GLY A 14 -7.19 -2.73 8.90
CA GLY A 14 -7.09 -3.66 7.77
C GLY A 14 -5.77 -3.60 6.99
N LYS A 15 -4.64 -3.22 7.61
CA LYS A 15 -3.31 -3.23 6.98
C LYS A 15 -2.97 -4.62 6.43
N THR A 16 -2.86 -5.60 7.29
CA THR A 16 -2.55 -7.01 6.94
C THR A 16 -3.54 -7.57 5.93
N THR A 17 -4.84 -7.32 6.14
CA THR A 17 -5.88 -7.72 5.18
C THR A 17 -5.64 -7.12 3.80
N THR A 18 -5.27 -5.84 3.74
CA THR A 18 -4.96 -5.15 2.48
C THR A 18 -3.68 -5.70 1.85
N ALA A 19 -2.61 -5.88 2.62
CA ALA A 19 -1.34 -6.41 2.13
C ALA A 19 -1.51 -7.80 1.49
N VAL A 20 -2.18 -8.72 2.20
CA VAL A 20 -2.44 -10.09 1.73
C VAL A 20 -3.31 -10.10 0.48
N ASN A 21 -4.42 -9.35 0.47
CA ASN A 21 -5.34 -9.37 -0.67
C ASN A 21 -4.79 -8.61 -1.88
N LEU A 22 -4.05 -7.52 -1.68
CA LEU A 22 -3.34 -6.84 -2.76
C LEU A 22 -2.29 -7.77 -3.39
N ALA A 23 -1.44 -8.40 -2.59
CA ALA A 23 -0.43 -9.33 -3.07
C ALA A 23 -1.05 -10.52 -3.83
N ALA A 24 -2.09 -11.13 -3.26
CA ALA A 24 -2.82 -12.23 -3.89
C ALA A 24 -3.51 -11.82 -5.21
N GLY A 25 -4.08 -10.63 -5.28
CA GLY A 25 -4.74 -10.15 -6.49
C GLY A 25 -3.76 -9.78 -7.59
N LEU A 26 -2.65 -9.13 -7.26
CA LEU A 26 -1.57 -8.83 -8.22
C LEU A 26 -0.97 -10.12 -8.78
N SER A 27 -0.73 -11.13 -7.96
CA SER A 27 -0.19 -12.42 -8.40
C SER A 27 -1.14 -13.16 -9.34
N ARG A 28 -2.45 -13.05 -9.15
CA ARG A 28 -3.50 -13.59 -10.05
C ARG A 28 -3.54 -12.87 -11.39
N ASN A 29 -3.04 -11.64 -11.47
CA ASN A 29 -2.84 -10.87 -12.69
C ASN A 29 -1.43 -11.05 -13.28
N ASN A 30 -0.79 -12.19 -13.04
CA ASN A 30 0.53 -12.56 -13.56
C ASN A 30 1.65 -11.58 -13.18
N ARG A 31 1.54 -10.90 -12.03
CA ARG A 31 2.63 -10.10 -11.47
C ARG A 31 3.38 -10.94 -10.44
N LYS A 32 4.72 -11.02 -10.56
CA LYS A 32 5.56 -11.62 -9.52
C LYS A 32 5.59 -10.70 -8.31
N VAL A 33 5.13 -11.19 -7.17
CA VAL A 33 4.96 -10.41 -5.93
C VAL A 33 5.77 -11.03 -4.80
N LEU A 34 6.54 -10.21 -4.10
CA LEU A 34 7.11 -10.53 -2.80
C LEU A 34 6.30 -9.79 -1.73
N LEU A 35 5.67 -10.53 -0.84
CA LEU A 35 5.02 -10.00 0.35
C LEU A 35 6.00 -10.08 1.53
N ILE A 36 6.22 -8.97 2.23
CA ILE A 36 7.05 -8.89 3.42
C ILE A 36 6.15 -8.58 4.61
N ASP A 37 6.13 -9.48 5.59
CA ASP A 37 5.53 -9.23 6.89
C ASP A 37 6.57 -8.56 7.79
N LEU A 38 6.29 -7.33 8.20
CA LEU A 38 7.17 -6.56 9.08
C LEU A 38 6.54 -6.34 10.47
N ASP A 39 5.31 -6.82 10.70
CA ASP A 39 4.64 -6.71 11.99
C ASP A 39 5.09 -7.84 12.93
N PRO A 40 5.73 -7.53 14.09
CA PRO A 40 6.16 -8.55 15.07
C PRO A 40 5.04 -9.47 15.57
N GLN A 41 3.77 -9.13 15.33
CA GLN A 41 2.65 -10.03 15.65
C GLN A 41 2.64 -11.27 14.75
N GLY A 42 3.22 -11.19 13.54
CA GLY A 42 3.33 -12.32 12.62
C GLY A 42 1.97 -12.85 12.13
N ASP A 43 0.99 -11.97 12.00
CA ASP A 43 -0.39 -12.34 11.64
C ASP A 43 -0.47 -13.04 10.28
N ILE A 44 0.42 -12.71 9.34
CA ILE A 44 0.44 -13.34 8.02
C ILE A 44 0.94 -14.79 8.12
N SER A 45 1.99 -15.06 8.89
CA SER A 45 2.52 -16.42 9.05
C SER A 45 1.52 -17.33 9.74
N ALA A 46 0.91 -16.85 10.82
CA ALA A 46 -0.15 -17.57 11.53
C ALA A 46 -1.36 -17.85 10.60
N SER A 47 -1.69 -16.89 9.74
CA SER A 47 -2.82 -16.97 8.81
C SER A 47 -2.56 -17.80 7.55
N ASN A 48 -1.31 -18.21 7.24
CA ASN A 48 -0.97 -18.94 6.01
C ASN A 48 -0.26 -20.27 6.23
N ASN A 49 -0.16 -20.74 7.49
CA ASN A 49 0.51 -21.98 7.87
C ASN A 49 1.96 -22.06 7.34
N ILE A 50 2.66 -20.96 7.40
CA ILE A 50 4.05 -20.87 6.95
C ILE A 50 4.91 -21.54 8.02
N ASN A 51 5.60 -22.59 7.62
CA ASN A 51 6.49 -23.37 8.51
C ASN A 51 7.89 -23.37 7.89
N ALA A 52 8.48 -22.18 7.72
CA ALA A 52 9.84 -22.03 7.23
C ALA A 52 10.83 -21.99 8.40
N GLN A 53 12.02 -22.58 8.20
CA GLN A 53 13.09 -22.60 9.19
C GLN A 53 13.64 -21.19 9.46
N TYR A 54 13.76 -20.38 8.41
CA TYR A 54 14.25 -19.00 8.46
C TYR A 54 13.14 -18.03 8.11
N ASN A 55 13.23 -16.82 8.67
CA ASN A 55 12.26 -15.75 8.46
C ASN A 55 12.96 -14.39 8.30
N LEU A 56 12.22 -13.31 8.26
CA LEU A 56 12.75 -11.95 8.07
C LEU A 56 13.79 -11.55 9.13
N TYR A 57 13.63 -12.01 10.39
CA TYR A 57 14.60 -11.73 11.44
C TYR A 57 15.98 -12.35 11.12
N HIS A 58 16.01 -13.62 10.70
CA HIS A 58 17.26 -14.32 10.32
C HIS A 58 17.94 -13.62 9.12
N PHE A 59 17.18 -13.20 8.13
CA PHE A 59 17.70 -12.44 7.01
C PHE A 59 18.31 -11.09 7.42
N LEU A 60 17.60 -10.33 8.24
CA LEU A 60 18.03 -8.98 8.60
C LEU A 60 19.17 -8.98 9.63
N MET A 61 19.14 -9.87 10.62
CA MET A 61 19.97 -9.82 11.82
C MET A 61 21.04 -10.91 11.87
N GLU A 62 20.78 -12.08 11.31
CA GLU A 62 21.67 -13.24 11.42
C GLU A 62 22.41 -13.59 10.12
N GLY A 63 22.12 -12.87 9.01
CA GLY A 63 22.82 -13.02 7.74
C GLY A 63 22.39 -14.23 6.92
N ALA A 64 21.21 -14.80 7.18
CA ALA A 64 20.63 -15.82 6.33
C ALA A 64 20.33 -15.27 4.93
N ASP A 65 20.41 -16.10 3.91
CA ASP A 65 20.09 -15.69 2.55
C ASP A 65 18.58 -15.41 2.39
N LEU A 66 18.24 -14.39 1.60
CA LEU A 66 16.83 -14.04 1.33
C LEU A 66 16.05 -15.22 0.75
N SER A 67 16.68 -16.04 -0.08
CA SER A 67 16.08 -17.24 -0.67
C SER A 67 15.68 -18.28 0.35
N GLU A 68 16.45 -18.43 1.42
CA GLU A 68 16.16 -19.36 2.53
C GLU A 68 15.01 -18.87 3.42
N CYS A 69 14.84 -17.53 3.49
CA CYS A 69 13.78 -16.88 4.25
C CYS A 69 12.47 -16.72 3.45
N THR A 70 12.49 -17.08 2.16
CA THR A 70 11.36 -16.89 1.24
C THR A 70 10.55 -18.16 1.09
N THR A 71 9.25 -18.08 1.30
CA THR A 71 8.29 -19.16 1.12
C THR A 71 7.35 -18.89 -0.05
N LYS A 72 7.16 -19.86 -0.94
CA LYS A 72 6.19 -19.78 -2.04
C LYS A 72 4.77 -19.99 -1.52
N LEU A 73 3.90 -19.01 -1.75
CA LEU A 73 2.45 -19.11 -1.49
C LEU A 73 1.62 -19.40 -2.74
N GLY A 74 2.23 -19.27 -3.92
CA GLY A 74 1.56 -19.51 -5.20
C GLY A 74 2.50 -19.35 -6.39
N LYS A 75 1.95 -19.43 -7.60
CA LYS A 75 2.75 -19.37 -8.84
C LYS A 75 3.58 -18.08 -8.95
N ASN A 76 3.01 -16.95 -8.53
CA ASN A 76 3.62 -15.62 -8.65
C ASN A 76 3.60 -14.88 -7.31
N LEU A 77 3.50 -15.56 -6.18
CA LEU A 77 3.42 -14.97 -4.85
C LEU A 77 4.37 -15.70 -3.92
N ASP A 78 5.34 -14.97 -3.46
CA ASP A 78 6.28 -15.38 -2.43
C ASP A 78 6.13 -14.49 -1.20
N ILE A 79 6.52 -15.01 -0.03
CA ILE A 79 6.49 -14.28 1.23
C ILE A 79 7.79 -14.44 2.00
N VAL A 80 8.21 -13.35 2.64
CA VAL A 80 9.14 -13.36 3.76
C VAL A 80 8.36 -12.99 5.00
N HIS A 81 8.08 -13.99 5.83
CA HIS A 81 7.31 -13.81 7.05
C HIS A 81 8.20 -13.38 8.20
N CYS A 82 7.59 -12.90 9.29
CA CYS A 82 8.28 -12.63 10.54
C CYS A 82 7.57 -13.25 11.74
N ASP A 83 8.18 -13.08 12.90
CA ASP A 83 7.65 -13.46 14.20
C ASP A 83 8.00 -12.39 15.26
N HIS A 84 7.71 -12.68 16.53
CA HIS A 84 7.96 -11.82 17.67
C HIS A 84 9.42 -11.35 17.81
N LYS A 85 10.41 -12.08 17.28
CA LYS A 85 11.82 -11.68 17.27
C LYS A 85 12.08 -10.38 16.52
N MET A 86 11.15 -9.97 15.62
CA MET A 86 11.24 -8.67 14.96
C MET A 86 11.18 -7.48 15.93
N ALA A 87 10.64 -7.65 17.14
CA ALA A 87 10.72 -6.64 18.18
C ALA A 87 12.16 -6.42 18.67
N ASP A 88 12.95 -7.48 18.73
CA ASP A 88 14.38 -7.39 19.08
C ASP A 88 15.18 -6.73 17.95
N ALA A 89 14.87 -7.08 16.70
CA ALA A 89 15.45 -6.40 15.55
C ALA A 89 15.16 -4.89 15.57
N GLU A 90 13.93 -4.48 15.88
CA GLU A 90 13.55 -3.07 16.02
C GLU A 90 14.38 -2.37 17.10
N HIS A 91 14.61 -3.04 18.22
CA HIS A 91 15.41 -2.50 19.32
C HIS A 91 16.89 -2.32 18.93
N GLN A 92 17.46 -3.27 18.20
CA GLN A 92 18.82 -3.18 17.68
C GLN A 92 18.95 -2.06 16.64
N MET A 93 18.04 -1.94 15.68
CA MET A 93 18.00 -0.84 14.72
C MET A 93 17.95 0.54 15.40
N ALA A 94 17.24 0.66 16.53
CA ALA A 94 17.15 1.90 17.27
C ALA A 94 18.48 2.27 17.95
N LYS A 95 19.27 1.28 18.40
CA LYS A 95 20.60 1.49 19.01
C LYS A 95 21.66 1.94 18.01
N GLU A 96 21.56 1.50 16.75
CA GLU A 96 22.49 1.86 15.67
C GLU A 96 22.25 3.27 15.11
N LYS A 97 22.18 4.27 15.98
CA LYS A 97 21.93 5.69 15.65
C LYS A 97 20.65 5.94 14.86
N GLY A 98 19.64 5.07 15.05
CA GLY A 98 18.35 5.22 14.39
C GLY A 98 18.41 5.03 12.86
N ASN A 99 19.16 4.04 12.38
CA ASN A 99 19.32 3.78 10.94
C ASN A 99 18.00 3.45 10.25
N VAL A 100 17.39 4.45 9.63
CA VAL A 100 16.11 4.31 8.87
C VAL A 100 16.31 3.72 7.46
N ASN A 101 17.55 3.47 7.05
CA ASN A 101 17.88 2.88 5.75
C ASN A 101 18.24 1.39 5.83
N PHE A 102 18.00 0.75 6.96
CA PHE A 102 18.43 -0.61 7.23
C PHE A 102 17.89 -1.61 6.19
N LEU A 103 16.60 -1.53 5.86
CA LEU A 103 16.01 -2.37 4.80
C LEU A 103 16.63 -2.09 3.42
N SER A 104 16.91 -0.83 3.11
CA SER A 104 17.54 -0.45 1.84
C SER A 104 18.95 -0.99 1.69
N ILE A 105 19.67 -1.16 2.80
CA ILE A 105 21.02 -1.73 2.84
C ILE A 105 20.99 -3.25 2.72
N LYS A 106 20.03 -3.90 3.39
CA LYS A 106 19.95 -5.37 3.47
C LYS A 106 19.34 -6.01 2.24
N PHE A 107 18.24 -5.44 1.71
CA PHE A 107 17.57 -6.03 0.55
C PHE A 107 18.36 -5.82 -0.76
N PRO A 108 18.51 -6.85 -1.61
CA PRO A 108 19.13 -6.71 -2.91
C PRO A 108 18.44 -5.65 -3.79
N GLN A 109 19.23 -4.90 -4.57
CA GLN A 109 18.68 -3.89 -5.48
C GLN A 109 17.91 -4.54 -6.65
N ASN A 110 18.39 -5.68 -7.13
CA ASN A 110 17.83 -6.40 -8.28
C ASN A 110 17.19 -7.70 -7.79
N MET A 111 15.89 -7.68 -7.60
CA MET A 111 15.07 -8.85 -7.33
C MET A 111 14.10 -9.07 -8.49
N ASP A 112 13.89 -10.32 -8.88
CA ASP A 112 12.98 -10.69 -9.98
C ASP A 112 11.50 -10.67 -9.54
N TYR A 113 11.06 -9.51 -9.05
CA TYR A 113 9.67 -9.24 -8.68
C TYR A 113 9.16 -7.97 -9.36
N SER A 114 7.90 -7.97 -9.77
CA SER A 114 7.21 -6.77 -10.26
C SER A 114 6.79 -5.86 -9.11
N TYR A 115 6.39 -6.47 -8.00
CA TYR A 115 5.93 -5.80 -6.78
C TYR A 115 6.58 -6.35 -5.53
N LEU A 116 6.85 -5.45 -4.60
CA LEU A 116 7.20 -5.75 -3.22
C LEU A 116 6.17 -5.05 -2.34
N ILE A 117 5.39 -5.83 -1.58
CA ILE A 117 4.36 -5.33 -0.68
C ILE A 117 4.85 -5.53 0.75
N ILE A 118 4.85 -4.45 1.55
CA ILE A 118 5.33 -4.49 2.94
C ILE A 118 4.13 -4.26 3.86
N ASP A 119 3.77 -5.28 4.66
CA ASP A 119 2.82 -5.11 5.76
C ASP A 119 3.52 -4.50 6.96
N CYS A 120 3.09 -3.33 7.40
CA CYS A 120 3.76 -2.56 8.44
C CYS A 120 3.05 -2.68 9.79
N PRO A 121 3.80 -2.70 10.91
CA PRO A 121 3.19 -2.61 12.24
C PRO A 121 2.49 -1.25 12.45
N PRO A 122 1.53 -1.16 13.41
CA PRO A 122 0.78 0.07 13.66
C PRO A 122 1.59 1.14 14.42
N SER A 123 2.82 0.85 14.79
CA SER A 123 3.67 1.75 15.57
C SER A 123 4.48 2.70 14.70
N TRP A 124 4.71 3.94 15.16
CA TRP A 124 5.65 4.88 14.55
C TRP A 124 7.08 4.67 15.12
N ARG A 125 7.64 3.48 14.91
CA ARG A 125 8.95 3.09 15.40
C ARG A 125 9.89 2.73 14.23
N MET A 126 11.02 2.09 14.52
CA MET A 126 12.09 1.86 13.55
C MET A 126 11.66 0.97 12.38
N LEU A 127 10.84 -0.06 12.60
CA LEU A 127 10.35 -0.94 11.52
C LEU A 127 9.51 -0.16 10.52
N SER A 128 8.52 0.61 10.98
CA SER A 128 7.66 1.41 10.09
C SER A 128 8.43 2.51 9.37
N LYS A 129 9.38 3.17 10.04
CA LYS A 129 10.24 4.17 9.41
C LYS A 129 11.11 3.56 8.32
N ASN A 130 11.71 2.41 8.58
CA ASN A 130 12.48 1.67 7.59
C ASN A 130 11.63 1.22 6.40
N ALA A 131 10.42 0.70 6.64
CA ALA A 131 9.50 0.31 5.58
C ALA A 131 9.17 1.50 4.66
N LEU A 132 8.81 2.65 5.25
CA LEU A 132 8.49 3.87 4.50
C LEU A 132 9.70 4.43 3.74
N GLN A 133 10.91 4.35 4.30
CA GLN A 133 12.13 4.75 3.62
C GLN A 133 12.50 3.83 2.46
N TYR A 134 12.25 2.53 2.60
CA TYR A 134 12.55 1.53 1.59
C TYR A 134 11.50 1.50 0.48
N ALA A 135 10.24 1.79 0.81
CA ALA A 135 9.15 1.83 -0.15
C ALA A 135 9.17 3.11 -0.99
N SER A 136 8.83 2.99 -2.27
CA SER A 136 8.58 4.15 -3.15
C SER A 136 7.16 4.70 -2.98
N GLU A 137 6.26 3.88 -2.48
CA GLU A 137 4.84 4.20 -2.33
C GLU A 137 4.30 3.73 -0.99
N VAL A 138 3.24 4.42 -0.52
CA VAL A 138 2.45 3.96 0.62
C VAL A 138 0.96 4.00 0.29
N ILE A 139 0.29 2.91 0.61
CA ILE A 139 -1.16 2.81 0.67
C ILE A 139 -1.56 2.92 2.15
N ILE A 140 -2.55 3.78 2.43
CA ILE A 140 -3.00 4.05 3.80
C ILE A 140 -4.42 3.50 3.99
N PRO A 141 -4.59 2.25 4.46
CA PRO A 141 -5.90 1.74 4.86
C PRO A 141 -6.42 2.55 6.04
N THR A 142 -7.66 3.02 5.95
CA THR A 142 -8.24 3.94 6.94
C THR A 142 -9.68 3.56 7.22
N SER A 143 -10.00 3.20 8.46
CA SER A 143 -11.39 2.93 8.84
C SER A 143 -12.25 4.18 8.70
N THR A 144 -13.49 4.00 8.22
CA THR A 144 -14.44 5.10 7.98
C THR A 144 -15.15 5.52 9.26
N ASP A 145 -14.37 5.85 10.29
CA ASP A 145 -14.80 6.40 11.57
C ASP A 145 -13.94 7.61 11.95
N VAL A 146 -14.37 8.38 12.97
CA VAL A 146 -13.67 9.60 13.41
C VAL A 146 -12.23 9.32 13.80
N LEU A 147 -11.96 8.27 14.57
CA LEU A 147 -10.60 7.91 15.00
C LEU A 147 -9.74 7.43 13.83
N GLY A 148 -10.35 6.80 12.81
CA GLY A 148 -9.67 6.44 11.56
C GLY A 148 -9.21 7.68 10.81
N TYR A 149 -10.10 8.66 10.68
CA TYR A 149 -9.79 9.92 10.04
C TYR A 149 -8.66 10.68 10.75
N ASP A 150 -8.73 10.82 12.08
CA ASP A 150 -7.66 11.45 12.87
C ASP A 150 -6.31 10.72 12.72
N SER A 151 -6.36 9.40 12.63
CA SER A 151 -5.15 8.60 12.39
C SER A 151 -4.58 8.82 10.99
N LEU A 152 -5.43 8.98 9.98
CA LEU A 152 -5.01 9.31 8.62
C LEU A 152 -4.22 10.63 8.58
N GLU A 153 -4.77 11.69 9.17
CA GLU A 153 -4.07 12.98 9.23
C GLU A 153 -2.69 12.86 9.92
N LYS A 154 -2.63 12.16 11.05
CA LYS A 154 -1.36 11.91 11.76
C LYS A 154 -0.38 11.12 10.89
N THR A 155 -0.87 10.08 10.21
CA THR A 155 -0.05 9.23 9.33
C THR A 155 0.55 10.04 8.18
N ILE A 156 -0.25 10.88 7.52
CA ILE A 156 0.23 11.76 6.43
C ILE A 156 1.29 12.75 6.95
N LYS A 157 1.06 13.38 8.11
CA LYS A 157 2.05 14.26 8.74
C LYS A 157 3.39 13.56 8.94
N ARG A 158 3.37 12.33 9.44
CA ARG A 158 4.58 11.52 9.66
C ARG A 158 5.30 11.16 8.35
N ILE A 159 4.56 10.83 7.29
CA ILE A 159 5.16 10.59 5.97
C ILE A 159 5.83 11.86 5.43
N VAL A 160 5.19 13.01 5.58
CA VAL A 160 5.80 14.30 5.19
C VAL A 160 7.07 14.59 6.01
N GLU A 161 7.05 14.33 7.32
CA GLU A 161 8.22 14.53 8.19
C GLU A 161 9.39 13.63 7.76
N ILE A 162 9.17 12.34 7.53
CA ILE A 162 10.23 11.43 7.10
C ILE A 162 10.77 11.81 5.71
N ASN A 163 9.90 12.26 4.82
CA ASN A 163 10.29 12.72 3.50
C ASN A 163 11.17 13.98 3.52
N LYS A 164 11.08 14.84 4.55
CA LYS A 164 11.94 16.01 4.67
C LYS A 164 13.41 15.65 4.92
N SER A 165 13.66 14.58 5.65
CA SER A 165 15.00 14.13 6.04
C SER A 165 15.59 13.07 5.13
N SER A 166 14.81 12.56 4.15
CA SER A 166 15.19 11.46 3.27
C SER A 166 15.60 11.93 1.88
N SER A 167 16.60 11.28 1.31
CA SER A 167 16.94 11.42 -0.12
C SER A 167 15.92 10.71 -1.02
N GLN A 168 15.41 9.56 -0.58
CA GLN A 168 14.32 8.86 -1.27
C GLN A 168 12.99 9.29 -0.65
N LYS A 169 12.03 9.66 -1.49
CA LYS A 169 10.71 10.10 -1.06
C LYS A 169 9.69 8.99 -1.26
N THR A 170 8.86 8.79 -0.24
CA THR A 170 7.74 7.85 -0.29
C THR A 170 6.47 8.60 -0.67
N LEU A 171 5.81 8.16 -1.73
CA LEU A 171 4.56 8.75 -2.20
C LEU A 171 3.36 8.13 -1.52
N VAL A 172 2.41 8.93 -1.06
CA VAL A 172 1.06 8.42 -0.74
C VAL A 172 0.38 8.09 -2.08
N SER A 173 0.34 6.81 -2.44
CA SER A 173 -0.26 6.36 -3.70
C SER A 173 -1.77 6.18 -3.60
N SER A 174 -2.28 5.81 -2.41
CA SER A 174 -3.72 5.67 -2.18
C SER A 174 -4.06 5.81 -0.70
N ILE A 175 -5.19 6.44 -0.42
CA ILE A 175 -5.94 6.31 0.83
C ILE A 175 -7.05 5.31 0.55
N LEU A 176 -7.04 4.16 1.23
CA LEU A 176 -8.02 3.10 1.06
C LEU A 176 -9.02 3.13 2.23
N PRO A 177 -10.22 3.70 2.05
CA PRO A 177 -11.24 3.64 3.09
C PRO A 177 -11.66 2.19 3.33
N THR A 178 -11.67 1.77 4.59
CA THR A 178 -12.00 0.40 5.00
C THR A 178 -13.15 0.41 6.00
N MET A 179 -13.72 -0.77 6.24
CA MET A 179 -14.83 -0.96 7.20
C MET A 179 -16.03 -0.04 6.93
N PHE A 180 -16.27 0.23 5.65
CA PHE A 180 -17.35 1.10 5.23
C PHE A 180 -18.71 0.39 5.36
N ASP A 181 -19.56 0.87 6.28
CA ASP A 181 -20.96 0.43 6.37
C ASP A 181 -21.86 1.44 5.65
N THR A 182 -22.46 1.00 4.56
CA THR A 182 -23.36 1.82 3.73
C THR A 182 -24.61 2.31 4.47
N ARG A 183 -24.98 1.67 5.58
CA ARG A 183 -26.13 2.04 6.42
C ARG A 183 -25.78 3.10 7.46
N ASN A 184 -24.48 3.26 7.77
CA ASN A 184 -24.00 4.16 8.80
C ASN A 184 -23.72 5.55 8.23
N ASN A 185 -24.41 6.57 8.72
CA ASN A 185 -24.25 7.95 8.26
C ASN A 185 -22.86 8.52 8.60
N ILE A 186 -22.26 8.14 9.73
CA ILE A 186 -20.90 8.57 10.09
C ILE A 186 -19.89 8.05 9.06
N CYS A 187 -20.01 6.80 8.60
CA CYS A 187 -19.14 6.26 7.56
C CYS A 187 -19.25 7.06 6.27
N LYS A 188 -20.47 7.45 5.85
CA LYS A 188 -20.70 8.26 4.64
C LYS A 188 -20.10 9.66 4.79
N GLU A 189 -20.29 10.30 5.92
CA GLU A 189 -19.76 11.63 6.23
C GLU A 189 -18.22 11.62 6.22
N ILE A 190 -17.59 10.65 6.89
CA ILE A 190 -16.14 10.51 6.93
C ILE A 190 -15.57 10.22 5.54
N LEU A 191 -16.19 9.34 4.75
CA LEU A 191 -15.77 9.07 3.38
C LEU A 191 -15.88 10.33 2.50
N LEU A 192 -16.97 11.08 2.62
CA LEU A 192 -17.14 12.34 1.90
C LEU A 192 -16.06 13.36 2.30
N ARG A 193 -15.78 13.48 3.60
CA ARG A 193 -14.73 14.35 4.13
C ARG A 193 -13.35 13.95 3.60
N MET A 194 -13.02 12.64 3.58
CA MET A 194 -11.77 12.16 2.96
C MET A 194 -11.69 12.59 1.50
N LYS A 195 -12.75 12.35 0.71
CA LYS A 195 -12.78 12.72 -0.72
C LYS A 195 -12.70 14.23 -0.94
N GLN A 196 -13.23 15.05 -0.04
CA GLN A 196 -13.14 16.50 -0.10
C GLN A 196 -11.77 17.05 0.29
N GLU A 197 -11.11 16.46 1.28
CA GLU A 197 -9.84 16.96 1.80
C GLU A 197 -8.61 16.39 1.07
N PHE A 198 -8.68 15.16 0.51
CA PHE A 198 -7.53 14.49 -0.09
C PHE A 198 -7.65 14.20 -1.59
N THR A 199 -8.54 14.82 -2.28
CA THR A 199 -8.90 14.58 -3.68
C THR A 199 -9.52 13.18 -3.97
N PRO A 200 -10.52 13.12 -4.84
CA PRO A 200 -11.17 11.86 -5.23
C PRO A 200 -10.24 10.82 -5.85
N LEU A 201 -9.04 11.22 -6.28
CA LEU A 201 -8.10 10.29 -6.93
C LEU A 201 -7.10 9.66 -5.99
N LEU A 202 -6.85 10.31 -4.87
CA LEU A 202 -6.05 9.72 -3.81
C LEU A 202 -6.90 8.78 -2.95
N VAL A 203 -8.19 9.12 -2.75
CA VAL A 203 -9.15 8.34 -1.96
C VAL A 203 -9.88 7.37 -2.89
N THR A 204 -9.62 6.09 -2.72
CA THR A 204 -10.19 5.03 -3.54
C THR A 204 -11.65 4.74 -3.17
N GLU A 205 -12.32 3.90 -3.96
CA GLU A 205 -13.59 3.32 -3.53
C GLU A 205 -13.39 2.47 -2.25
N PRO A 206 -14.36 2.49 -1.33
CA PRO A 206 -14.18 1.89 -0.02
C PRO A 206 -14.30 0.36 -0.03
N ILE A 207 -13.56 -0.29 0.87
CA ILE A 207 -13.77 -1.68 1.23
C ILE A 207 -14.91 -1.75 2.25
N ARG A 208 -16.02 -2.34 1.86
CA ARG A 208 -17.22 -2.48 2.71
C ARG A 208 -16.97 -3.45 3.87
N VAL A 209 -17.72 -3.27 4.96
CA VAL A 209 -17.78 -4.26 6.05
C VAL A 209 -18.25 -5.59 5.46
N ASN A 210 -17.46 -6.65 5.69
CA ASN A 210 -17.76 -7.98 5.17
C ASN A 210 -17.22 -9.05 6.14
N SER A 211 -18.08 -10.00 6.56
CA SER A 211 -17.69 -11.08 7.47
C SER A 211 -16.65 -12.01 6.84
N LYS A 212 -16.72 -12.22 5.52
CA LYS A 212 -15.79 -13.10 4.80
C LYS A 212 -14.34 -12.61 4.86
N LEU A 213 -14.12 -11.29 4.93
CA LEU A 213 -12.79 -10.71 5.16
C LEU A 213 -12.24 -11.01 6.56
N LYS A 214 -13.12 -11.26 7.56
CA LYS A 214 -12.72 -11.68 8.91
C LYS A 214 -12.53 -13.20 9.01
N GLU A 215 -13.26 -13.95 8.21
CA GLU A 215 -13.22 -15.42 8.19
C GLU A 215 -12.03 -15.95 7.38
N ALA A 216 -11.70 -15.31 6.25
CA ALA A 216 -10.64 -15.74 5.34
C ALA A 216 -9.28 -15.98 6.02
N PRO A 217 -8.76 -15.10 6.93
CA PRO A 217 -7.52 -15.36 7.66
C PRO A 217 -7.56 -16.62 8.51
N LYS A 218 -8.70 -16.95 9.15
CA LYS A 218 -8.86 -18.19 9.92
C LYS A 218 -8.72 -19.43 9.03
N SER A 219 -9.14 -19.32 7.76
CA SER A 219 -9.00 -20.37 6.76
C SER A 219 -7.66 -20.34 6.02
N LYS A 220 -6.74 -19.44 6.42
CA LYS A 220 -5.40 -19.26 5.83
C LYS A 220 -5.44 -18.95 4.32
N MET A 221 -6.40 -18.13 3.93
CA MET A 221 -6.68 -17.82 2.52
C MET A 221 -6.83 -16.30 2.30
N SER A 222 -6.47 -15.86 1.09
CA SER A 222 -6.96 -14.56 0.60
C SER A 222 -8.47 -14.61 0.38
N ILE A 223 -9.12 -13.45 0.35
CA ILE A 223 -10.55 -13.36 0.07
C ILE A 223 -10.92 -14.02 -1.28
N PHE A 224 -10.03 -13.93 -2.27
CA PHE A 224 -10.24 -14.51 -3.60
C PHE A 224 -10.20 -16.03 -3.63
N SER A 225 -9.52 -16.67 -2.69
CA SER A 225 -9.50 -18.13 -2.52
C SER A 225 -10.61 -18.58 -1.58
N TYR A 226 -10.98 -17.76 -0.61
CA TYR A 226 -11.99 -18.07 0.39
C TYR A 226 -13.40 -17.92 -0.14
N ASP A 227 -13.73 -16.74 -0.67
CA ASP A 227 -15.03 -16.44 -1.27
C ASP A 227 -14.90 -15.37 -2.35
N LYS A 228 -14.65 -15.82 -3.58
CA LYS A 228 -14.46 -14.94 -4.75
C LYS A 228 -15.70 -14.14 -5.15
N HIS A 229 -16.88 -14.52 -4.66
CA HIS A 229 -18.15 -13.87 -4.96
C HIS A 229 -18.62 -12.91 -3.85
N SER A 230 -17.87 -12.82 -2.76
CA SER A 230 -18.17 -11.90 -1.66
C SER A 230 -17.99 -10.44 -2.08
N THR A 231 -18.74 -9.54 -1.44
CA THR A 231 -18.56 -8.09 -1.63
C THR A 231 -17.14 -7.64 -1.28
N GLY A 232 -16.49 -8.30 -0.31
CA GLY A 232 -15.09 -8.05 0.02
C GLY A 232 -14.13 -8.38 -1.12
N ALA A 233 -14.35 -9.48 -1.85
CA ALA A 233 -13.58 -9.83 -3.03
C ALA A 233 -13.81 -8.82 -4.16
N GLU A 234 -15.06 -8.42 -4.39
CA GLU A 234 -15.41 -7.41 -5.39
C GLU A 234 -14.69 -6.07 -5.12
N ASP A 235 -14.74 -5.59 -3.88
CA ASP A 235 -14.14 -4.31 -3.50
C ASP A 235 -12.60 -4.34 -3.64
N TYR A 236 -11.95 -5.42 -3.20
CA TYR A 236 -10.51 -5.59 -3.40
C TYR A 236 -10.14 -5.73 -4.88
N TRP A 237 -10.98 -6.36 -5.72
CA TRP A 237 -10.73 -6.40 -7.16
C TRP A 237 -10.73 -5.01 -7.80
N LYS A 238 -11.70 -4.16 -7.44
CA LYS A 238 -11.74 -2.76 -7.90
C LYS A 238 -10.48 -2.02 -7.50
N PHE A 239 -10.03 -2.19 -6.25
CA PHE A 239 -8.80 -1.58 -5.77
C PHE A 239 -7.55 -2.09 -6.51
N ILE A 240 -7.41 -3.40 -6.71
CA ILE A 240 -6.29 -4.00 -7.43
C ILE A 240 -6.26 -3.50 -8.89
N LYS A 241 -7.42 -3.40 -9.53
CA LYS A 241 -7.54 -2.87 -10.89
C LYS A 241 -6.98 -1.44 -10.99
N LEU A 242 -7.31 -0.58 -10.02
CA LEU A 242 -6.75 0.76 -9.92
C LEU A 242 -5.22 0.74 -9.75
N VAL A 243 -4.69 -0.16 -8.92
CA VAL A 243 -3.23 -0.30 -8.73
C VAL A 243 -2.54 -0.75 -10.02
N LEU A 244 -3.15 -1.65 -10.79
CA LEU A 244 -2.64 -2.12 -12.09
C LEU A 244 -2.75 -1.04 -13.18
N GLU A 245 -3.85 -0.30 -13.25
CA GLU A 245 -4.02 0.80 -14.19
C GLU A 245 -2.95 1.89 -13.98
N ASN A 246 -2.56 2.13 -12.74
CA ASN A 246 -1.49 3.05 -12.40
C ASN A 246 -0.08 2.56 -12.77
N GLU A 247 0.13 1.29 -13.15
CA GLU A 247 1.45 0.81 -13.63
C GLU A 247 1.94 1.56 -14.87
N TYR A 248 1.06 1.80 -15.82
CA TYR A 248 1.38 2.41 -17.10
C TYR A 248 1.57 3.93 -17.03
N MET A 249 1.16 4.54 -15.92
CA MET A 249 1.18 5.98 -15.68
C MET A 249 2.40 6.41 -14.86
N TYR A 250 3.27 5.47 -14.55
CA TYR A 250 4.28 5.64 -13.54
C TYR A 250 5.60 6.16 -14.12
N ASP A 251 5.69 7.45 -14.40
CA ASP A 251 6.97 8.16 -14.28
C ASP A 251 7.09 8.63 -12.82
N LEU A 252 7.81 7.82 -12.03
CA LEU A 252 8.01 8.02 -10.60
C LEU A 252 8.54 9.42 -10.27
N SER A 253 9.45 9.96 -11.08
CA SER A 253 10.10 11.23 -10.84
C SER A 253 9.13 12.41 -10.98
N LEU A 254 8.29 12.37 -11.98
CA LEU A 254 7.31 13.44 -12.24
C LEU A 254 6.15 13.39 -11.22
N MET A 255 5.64 12.19 -10.92
CA MET A 255 4.60 12.01 -9.89
C MET A 255 5.11 12.41 -8.50
N GLN A 256 6.36 12.08 -8.16
CA GLN A 256 6.96 12.40 -6.89
C GLN A 256 7.02 13.91 -6.66
N SER A 257 7.53 14.67 -7.63
CA SER A 257 7.68 16.13 -7.54
C SER A 257 6.34 16.86 -7.36
N GLN A 258 5.31 16.44 -8.07
CA GLN A 258 4.01 17.10 -8.01
C GLN A 258 3.20 16.75 -6.76
N ARG A 259 3.28 15.50 -6.29
CA ARG A 259 2.63 15.10 -5.03
C ARG A 259 3.30 15.72 -3.81
N GLU A 260 4.63 15.85 -3.84
CA GLU A 260 5.35 16.58 -2.78
C GLU A 260 4.94 18.06 -2.72
N LYS A 261 4.81 18.70 -3.88
CA LYS A 261 4.36 20.08 -3.95
C LYS A 261 2.99 20.22 -3.31
N ALA A 262 2.03 19.38 -3.66
CA ALA A 262 0.69 19.48 -3.14
C ALA A 262 0.57 19.09 -1.66
N LEU A 263 1.34 18.10 -1.16
CA LEU A 263 1.42 17.82 0.27
C LEU A 263 2.08 18.97 1.05
N LYS A 264 3.11 19.61 0.48
CA LYS A 264 3.68 20.85 1.05
C LYS A 264 2.67 21.97 1.12
N ASP A 265 1.97 22.22 0.03
CA ASP A 265 0.98 23.27 -0.05
C ASP A 265 -0.17 23.04 0.95
N TYR A 266 -0.60 21.79 1.14
CA TYR A 266 -1.57 21.38 2.16
C TYR A 266 -1.13 21.76 3.58
N TYR A 267 0.16 21.60 3.92
CA TYR A 267 0.65 21.91 5.27
C TYR A 267 1.11 23.35 5.45
N VAL A 268 1.51 24.03 4.40
CA VAL A 268 1.99 25.42 4.46
C VAL A 268 0.84 26.41 4.45
N SER A 269 -0.23 26.14 3.72
CA SER A 269 -1.35 27.10 3.57
C SER A 269 -2.22 27.25 4.81
N GLY A 270 -2.17 26.29 5.76
CA GLY A 270 -3.09 26.26 6.91
C GLY A 270 -4.58 26.15 6.50
N LYS A 271 -4.88 26.13 5.21
CA LYS A 271 -6.21 26.16 4.63
C LYS A 271 -6.53 24.78 4.05
N LYS A 272 -6.95 23.86 4.93
CA LYS A 272 -7.26 22.46 4.59
C LYS A 272 -8.18 22.28 3.37
N ARG A 273 -8.99 23.27 3.01
CA ARG A 273 -9.96 23.20 1.90
C ARG A 273 -9.46 23.70 0.55
N GLU A 274 -8.50 24.62 0.51
CA GLU A 274 -8.10 25.28 -0.76
C GLU A 274 -7.19 24.40 -1.64
N LEU A 275 -6.44 23.49 -1.06
CA LEU A 275 -5.58 22.56 -1.81
C LEU A 275 -6.34 21.57 -2.70
N MET A 276 -7.58 21.34 -2.36
CA MET A 276 -8.45 20.41 -3.07
C MET A 276 -9.30 21.07 -4.14
N ILE A 277 -9.41 22.38 -4.09
CA ILE A 277 -10.33 23.18 -4.93
C ILE A 277 -9.58 24.07 -5.93
N VAL A 278 -8.27 24.28 -5.75
CA VAL A 278 -7.51 25.29 -6.49
C VAL A 278 -7.48 25.07 -7.98
N ASP A 279 -7.90 23.98 -8.41
CA ASP A 279 -8.22 23.82 -9.81
C ASP A 279 -9.15 22.64 -9.95
N ASN A 280 -10.37 22.85 -10.40
CA ASN A 280 -11.21 21.81 -10.96
C ASN A 280 -10.50 20.94 -12.02
N LYS A 281 -9.20 21.11 -12.20
CA LYS A 281 -8.31 20.44 -13.14
C LYS A 281 -7.10 19.78 -12.50
N VAL A 282 -6.82 19.99 -11.21
CA VAL A 282 -5.68 19.34 -10.51
C VAL A 282 -6.19 18.35 -9.52
N THR A 283 -6.62 17.32 -10.03
CA THR A 283 -6.72 16.09 -9.30
C THR A 283 -5.33 15.46 -9.23
N PHE A 284 -4.86 15.16 -8.03
CA PHE A 284 -3.63 14.42 -7.78
C PHE A 284 -3.59 13.13 -8.59
N GLY A 285 -2.97 13.01 -9.64
CA GLY A 285 -2.90 11.84 -10.48
C GLY A 285 -3.58 11.99 -11.85
N PHE A 286 -4.69 12.71 -12.00
CA PHE A 286 -5.38 12.83 -13.29
C PHE A 286 -4.94 14.03 -14.12
N LYS A 287 -4.39 15.07 -13.55
CA LYS A 287 -3.72 16.09 -14.35
C LYS A 287 -2.52 15.55 -15.09
N PHE A 288 -1.96 14.45 -14.61
CA PHE A 288 -0.93 13.73 -15.34
C PHE A 288 -1.43 13.14 -16.64
N VAL A 289 -2.65 12.59 -16.66
CA VAL A 289 -3.25 12.05 -17.87
C VAL A 289 -3.55 13.15 -18.87
N THR A 290 -3.90 14.35 -18.42
CA THR A 290 -4.23 15.48 -19.31
C THR A 290 -3.02 16.30 -19.74
N ASN A 291 -1.91 16.28 -18.98
CA ASN A 291 -0.66 16.97 -19.34
C ASN A 291 0.43 16.02 -19.88
N VAL A 292 0.15 14.74 -19.92
CA VAL A 292 0.95 13.79 -20.69
C VAL A 292 0.79 14.15 -22.16
N SER A 293 1.92 14.40 -22.83
CA SER A 293 1.98 14.84 -24.23
C SER A 293 1.01 14.04 -25.11
N ASP A 294 0.47 14.68 -26.15
CA ASP A 294 -0.50 14.06 -27.07
C ASP A 294 -0.04 12.72 -27.65
N SER A 295 1.27 12.40 -27.59
CA SER A 295 1.83 11.10 -27.95
C SER A 295 1.35 9.95 -27.04
N ILE A 296 1.07 10.20 -25.75
CA ILE A 296 0.56 9.14 -24.84
C ILE A 296 -0.97 9.03 -24.95
N LYS A 297 -1.67 10.13 -25.28
CA LYS A 297 -3.10 10.05 -25.63
C LYS A 297 -3.35 9.17 -26.86
N GLY A 298 -2.46 9.24 -27.86
CA GLY A 298 -2.50 8.39 -29.05
C GLY A 298 -2.37 6.91 -28.70
N HIS A 299 -1.44 6.57 -27.83
CA HIS A 299 -1.19 5.18 -27.42
C HIS A 299 -2.34 4.57 -26.59
N PHE A 300 -3.02 5.38 -25.79
CA PHE A 300 -4.18 4.94 -24.99
C PHE A 300 -5.40 4.65 -25.86
N ILE A 301 -5.64 5.49 -26.87
CA ILE A 301 -6.75 5.31 -27.83
C ILE A 301 -6.51 4.10 -28.75
N GLU A 302 -5.25 3.86 -29.15
CA GLU A 302 -4.91 2.68 -29.95
C GLU A 302 -5.00 1.36 -29.19
N ASN A 303 -4.55 1.33 -27.94
CA ASN A 303 -4.63 0.13 -27.12
C ASN A 303 -6.06 -0.21 -26.69
N SER A 304 -6.91 0.79 -26.42
CA SER A 304 -8.34 0.57 -26.14
C SER A 304 -9.11 0.09 -27.37
N LYS A 305 -8.73 0.52 -28.57
CA LYS A 305 -9.29 0.01 -29.83
C LYS A 305 -8.80 -1.39 -30.18
N LYS A 306 -7.57 -1.77 -29.84
CA LYS A 306 -7.05 -3.13 -30.01
C LYS A 306 -7.68 -4.12 -29.03
N GLN A 307 -7.92 -3.71 -27.78
CA GLN A 307 -8.65 -4.55 -26.81
C GLN A 307 -10.11 -4.80 -27.23
N LYS A 308 -10.85 -3.76 -27.68
CA LYS A 308 -12.21 -3.93 -28.16
C LYS A 308 -12.33 -4.78 -29.43
N LYS A 309 -11.27 -4.82 -30.28
CA LYS A 309 -11.24 -5.72 -31.43
C LYS A 309 -10.90 -7.18 -31.07
N ALA A 310 -10.21 -7.42 -29.96
CA ALA A 310 -9.90 -8.77 -29.47
C ALA A 310 -11.05 -9.40 -28.68
N GLU A 311 -12.01 -8.59 -28.20
CA GLU A 311 -13.22 -9.07 -27.51
C GLU A 311 -14.38 -9.39 -28.49
N HIS A 312 -14.24 -9.06 -29.77
CA HIS A 312 -15.23 -9.29 -30.82
C HIS A 312 -14.72 -10.19 -31.99
N ALA A 313 -13.58 -10.84 -31.81
CA ALA A 313 -13.01 -11.87 -32.67
C ALA A 313 -12.87 -13.18 -31.87
#